data_a9dc8623b0175704f5f5f79a861ebd44
#
_entry.id   a9dc8623b0175704f5f5f79a861ebd44
#
_cell.length_a   1.000
_cell.length_b   1.000
_cell.length_c   1.000
_cell.angle_alpha   90.00
_cell.angle_beta   90.00
_cell.angle_gamma   90.00
#
_symmetry.space_group_name_H-M   'P 1'
#
loop_
_entity.id
_entity.type
_entity.pdbx_description
1 polymer ?
#
loop_
_entity_poly.entity_id
_entity_poly.type
_entity_poly.pdbx_seq_one_letter_code
_entity_poly.pdbx_strand_id
1 'polypeptide(L)'
;RPLAAEVSVLPRVHGSGLFTRGQTQVLTIATLGPVSDKQLLDGIDGETEKRYIHHYNFPSYSVGETKPSRGPGRREIGHGALAERALVPVIPPVEEFPYALRLVSEVLSSNGSTSQGSICGSTLALMDAGVPIKAPVAGISCGLITEGERWMTMVDIQGLEDFFGDMDFKVAGTKDGITAIQMDLKISGLTPEMIKEALAKTHKARNYILDEVMLKAIPEPRKELSPYAPKMYTTTIPAEKISEVIGKLSLIHI
;
A
#
# COMPACT_ATOMS: atom_id res chain seq x y z
N ARG A 1 -11.95 -2.40 17.44
CA ARG A 1 -12.87 -2.54 16.30
C ARG A 1 -12.58 -3.85 15.59
N PRO A 2 -13.57 -4.55 15.00
CA PRO A 2 -13.31 -5.79 14.27
C PRO A 2 -12.42 -5.51 13.06
N LEU A 3 -11.48 -6.42 12.81
CA LEU A 3 -10.58 -6.41 11.66
C LEU A 3 -10.80 -7.67 10.84
N ALA A 4 -10.74 -7.55 9.52
CA ALA A 4 -10.76 -8.68 8.59
C ALA A 4 -9.85 -8.40 7.39
N ALA A 5 -9.30 -9.47 6.84
CA ALA A 5 -8.48 -9.45 5.63
C ALA A 5 -8.92 -10.58 4.71
N GLU A 6 -9.07 -10.26 3.42
CA GLU A 6 -9.47 -11.21 2.39
C GLU A 6 -8.57 -11.02 1.16
N VAL A 7 -8.27 -12.11 0.47
CA VAL A 7 -7.49 -12.10 -0.77
C VAL A 7 -8.26 -12.81 -1.88
N SER A 8 -7.82 -12.65 -3.13
CA SER A 8 -8.48 -13.23 -4.30
C SER A 8 -9.97 -12.82 -4.43
N VAL A 9 -10.28 -11.58 -4.02
CA VAL A 9 -11.66 -11.06 -4.04
C VAL A 9 -12.19 -10.91 -5.46
N LEU A 10 -11.31 -10.54 -6.39
CA LEU A 10 -11.64 -10.36 -7.80
C LEU A 10 -10.99 -11.46 -8.66
N PRO A 11 -11.77 -12.22 -9.46
CA PRO A 11 -11.27 -13.44 -10.09
C PRO A 11 -10.34 -13.24 -11.28
N ARG A 12 -10.33 -12.07 -11.92
CA ARG A 12 -9.58 -11.83 -13.17
C ARG A 12 -8.42 -10.86 -13.05
N VAL A 13 -8.17 -10.32 -11.87
CA VAL A 13 -7.02 -9.45 -11.60
C VAL A 13 -5.77 -10.29 -11.30
N HIS A 14 -4.60 -9.65 -11.26
CA HIS A 14 -3.36 -10.37 -10.96
C HIS A 14 -3.21 -10.66 -9.47
N GLY A 15 -3.78 -9.81 -8.62
CA GLY A 15 -3.93 -10.01 -7.19
C GLY A 15 -4.88 -8.98 -6.61
N SER A 16 -5.56 -9.33 -5.53
CA SER A 16 -6.47 -8.42 -4.82
C SER A 16 -6.47 -8.68 -3.33
N GLY A 17 -6.56 -7.60 -2.55
CA GLY A 17 -6.67 -7.63 -1.09
C GLY A 17 -7.76 -6.69 -0.61
N LEU A 18 -8.69 -7.20 0.17
CA LEU A 18 -9.68 -6.41 0.89
C LEU A 18 -9.31 -6.36 2.36
N PHE A 19 -9.13 -5.16 2.87
CA PHE A 19 -8.89 -4.94 4.28
C PHE A 19 -10.06 -4.17 4.90
N THR A 20 -10.65 -4.75 5.94
CA THR A 20 -11.80 -4.21 6.65
C THR A 20 -11.42 -3.88 8.08
N ARG A 21 -11.76 -2.67 8.52
CA ARG A 21 -11.61 -2.19 9.89
C ARG A 21 -12.89 -1.49 10.33
N GLY A 22 -13.73 -2.18 11.07
CA GLY A 22 -15.06 -1.69 11.42
C GLY A 22 -15.85 -1.33 10.18
N GLN A 23 -16.16 -0.05 10.01
CA GLN A 23 -16.87 0.49 8.85
C GLN A 23 -15.94 0.85 7.67
N THR A 24 -14.63 0.92 7.89
CA THR A 24 -13.69 1.24 6.82
C THR A 24 -13.33 -0.01 6.02
N GLN A 25 -13.49 0.07 4.70
CA GLN A 25 -13.13 -0.99 3.76
C GLN A 25 -12.30 -0.43 2.62
N VAL A 26 -11.17 -1.06 2.35
CA VAL A 26 -10.29 -0.71 1.22
C VAL A 26 -9.99 -1.97 0.41
N LEU A 27 -10.38 -1.94 -0.85
CA LEU A 27 -10.04 -2.96 -1.84
C LEU A 27 -8.83 -2.50 -2.63
N THR A 28 -7.73 -3.25 -2.58
CA THR A 28 -6.55 -2.98 -3.39
C THR A 28 -6.38 -4.04 -4.46
N ILE A 29 -6.08 -3.59 -5.68
CA ILE A 29 -5.88 -4.41 -6.86
C ILE A 29 -4.43 -4.24 -7.32
N ALA A 30 -3.74 -5.35 -7.52
CA ALA A 30 -2.39 -5.38 -8.07
C ALA A 30 -2.42 -5.77 -9.55
N THR A 31 -1.69 -5.01 -10.36
CA THR A 31 -1.44 -5.30 -11.78
C THR A 31 0.05 -5.39 -12.02
N LEU A 32 0.48 -6.47 -12.66
CA LEU A 32 1.85 -6.73 -13.09
C LEU A 32 1.96 -6.41 -14.58
N GLY A 33 2.98 -5.67 -14.96
CA GLY A 33 3.28 -5.36 -16.36
C GLY A 33 4.76 -5.61 -16.68
N PRO A 34 5.15 -5.61 -17.94
CA PRO A 34 6.57 -5.64 -18.31
C PRO A 34 7.30 -4.41 -17.75
N VAL A 35 8.63 -4.51 -17.59
CA VAL A 35 9.45 -3.40 -17.07
C VAL A 35 9.32 -2.13 -17.90
N SER A 36 9.00 -2.25 -19.20
CA SER A 36 8.73 -1.10 -20.09
C SER A 36 7.54 -0.25 -19.66
N ASP A 37 6.62 -0.78 -18.84
CA ASP A 37 5.44 -0.06 -18.33
C ASP A 37 5.74 0.80 -17.09
N LYS A 38 7.03 0.91 -16.72
CA LYS A 38 7.47 1.84 -15.69
C LYS A 38 7.06 3.27 -16.05
N GLN A 39 6.69 4.06 -15.04
CA GLN A 39 6.36 5.46 -15.23
C GLN A 39 7.64 6.28 -15.37
N LEU A 40 7.72 7.05 -16.47
CA LEU A 40 8.73 8.09 -16.62
C LEU A 40 8.25 9.35 -15.90
N LEU A 41 9.07 9.89 -15.03
CA LEU A 41 8.85 11.15 -14.33
C LEU A 41 9.83 12.17 -14.88
N ASP A 42 9.32 13.12 -15.67
CA ASP A 42 10.08 14.25 -16.20
C ASP A 42 9.73 15.51 -15.38
N GLY A 43 10.63 15.89 -14.49
CA GLY A 43 10.45 16.99 -13.56
C GLY A 43 11.64 17.95 -13.56
N ILE A 44 11.56 18.99 -12.72
CA ILE A 44 12.64 19.99 -12.57
C ILE A 44 13.97 19.36 -12.14
N ASP A 45 13.90 18.26 -11.39
CA ASP A 45 15.07 17.54 -10.88
C ASP A 45 15.66 16.52 -11.87
N GLY A 46 15.15 16.49 -13.11
CA GLY A 46 15.52 15.57 -14.19
C GLY A 46 14.58 14.39 -14.35
N GLU A 47 14.90 13.54 -15.33
CA GLU A 47 14.14 12.33 -15.59
C GLU A 47 14.43 11.24 -14.56
N THR A 48 13.38 10.66 -14.00
CA THR A 48 13.44 9.50 -13.11
C THR A 48 12.40 8.47 -13.51
N GLU A 49 12.65 7.21 -13.16
CA GLU A 49 11.78 6.10 -13.50
C GLU A 49 11.17 5.49 -12.25
N LYS A 50 9.90 5.14 -12.35
CA LYS A 50 9.15 4.59 -11.24
C LYS A 50 8.52 3.27 -11.67
N ARG A 51 9.04 2.17 -11.12
CA ARG A 51 8.59 0.80 -11.39
C ARG A 51 7.42 0.37 -10.52
N TYR A 52 7.35 0.87 -9.29
CA TYR A 52 6.24 0.65 -8.37
C TYR A 52 5.38 1.91 -8.29
N ILE A 53 4.12 1.77 -8.64
CA ILE A 53 3.15 2.87 -8.75
C ILE A 53 1.97 2.55 -7.85
N HIS A 54 1.57 3.49 -6.99
CA HIS A 54 0.41 3.32 -6.12
C HIS A 54 -0.59 4.44 -6.34
N HIS A 55 -1.80 4.07 -6.78
CA HIS A 55 -2.94 4.97 -6.89
C HIS A 55 -3.92 4.72 -5.74
N TYR A 56 -4.52 5.78 -5.25
CA TYR A 56 -5.49 5.75 -4.17
C TYR A 56 -6.70 6.58 -4.57
N ASN A 57 -7.88 5.97 -4.51
CA ASN A 57 -9.14 6.62 -4.82
C ASN A 57 -10.05 6.66 -3.59
N PHE A 58 -10.60 7.85 -3.34
CA PHE A 58 -11.53 8.10 -2.25
C PHE A 58 -12.83 8.69 -2.81
N PRO A 59 -13.70 7.86 -3.42
CA PRO A 59 -14.93 8.33 -4.00
C PRO A 59 -15.91 8.82 -2.93
N SER A 60 -16.74 9.79 -3.29
CA SER A 60 -17.68 10.43 -2.37
C SER A 60 -18.67 9.46 -1.72
N TYR A 61 -19.06 8.39 -2.43
CA TYR A 61 -19.95 7.38 -1.88
C TYR A 61 -19.37 6.66 -0.65
N SER A 62 -18.04 6.61 -0.52
CA SER A 62 -17.38 5.94 0.63
C SER A 62 -17.72 6.56 1.98
N VAL A 63 -18.14 7.82 2.00
CA VAL A 63 -18.63 8.57 3.16
C VAL A 63 -20.12 8.95 3.05
N GLY A 64 -20.84 8.35 2.11
CA GLY A 64 -22.27 8.61 1.90
C GLY A 64 -22.58 9.98 1.28
N GLU A 65 -21.61 10.62 0.64
CA GLU A 65 -21.77 11.91 -0.01
C GLU A 65 -22.03 11.77 -1.52
N THR A 66 -22.71 12.76 -2.09
CA THR A 66 -22.91 12.91 -3.54
C THR A 66 -22.11 14.10 -4.04
N LYS A 67 -21.06 13.83 -4.82
CA LYS A 67 -20.21 14.87 -5.43
C LYS A 67 -19.87 14.51 -6.87
N PRO A 68 -19.65 15.51 -7.76
CA PRO A 68 -19.12 15.24 -9.09
C PRO A 68 -17.79 14.51 -9.01
N SER A 69 -17.62 13.45 -9.83
CA SER A 69 -16.33 12.76 -9.95
C SER A 69 -15.37 13.64 -10.76
N ARG A 70 -14.34 14.14 -10.08
CA ARG A 70 -13.21 14.87 -10.68
C ARG A 70 -11.97 14.05 -10.39
N GLY A 71 -10.87 14.29 -11.09
CA GLY A 71 -9.61 13.61 -10.81
C GLY A 71 -9.18 13.67 -9.32
N PRO A 72 -8.18 12.87 -8.90
CA PRO A 72 -7.79 12.76 -7.49
C PRO A 72 -7.35 14.12 -6.92
N GLY A 73 -7.84 14.44 -5.73
CA GLY A 73 -7.45 15.60 -4.96
C GLY A 73 -6.09 15.43 -4.25
N ARG A 74 -5.59 16.50 -3.65
CA ARG A 74 -4.30 16.48 -2.92
C ARG A 74 -4.27 15.43 -1.79
N ARG A 75 -5.39 15.22 -1.10
CA ARG A 75 -5.52 14.22 -0.03
C ARG A 75 -5.32 12.81 -0.58
N GLU A 76 -5.93 12.49 -1.71
CA GLU A 76 -5.81 11.18 -2.36
C GLU A 76 -4.39 10.94 -2.85
N ILE A 77 -3.75 11.94 -3.44
CA ILE A 77 -2.35 11.88 -3.85
C ILE A 77 -1.43 11.64 -2.64
N GLY A 78 -1.65 12.36 -1.53
CA GLY A 78 -0.87 12.21 -0.30
C GLY A 78 -1.03 10.83 0.35
N HIS A 79 -2.27 10.30 0.39
CA HIS A 79 -2.53 8.96 0.92
C HIS A 79 -1.91 7.87 0.04
N GLY A 80 -1.99 8.01 -1.29
CA GLY A 80 -1.31 7.12 -2.23
C GLY A 80 0.21 7.13 -2.05
N ALA A 81 0.80 8.33 -1.91
CA ALA A 81 2.23 8.48 -1.69
C ALA A 81 2.70 7.88 -0.36
N LEU A 82 1.89 7.97 0.71
CA LEU A 82 2.19 7.31 1.98
C LEU A 82 2.20 5.79 1.83
N ALA A 83 1.18 5.21 1.20
CA ALA A 83 1.09 3.79 0.97
C ALA A 83 2.24 3.28 0.08
N GLU A 84 2.60 4.03 -0.94
CA GLU A 84 3.74 3.73 -1.80
C GLU A 84 5.05 3.70 -1.02
N ARG A 85 5.35 4.76 -0.25
CA ARG A 85 6.56 4.83 0.58
C ARG A 85 6.64 3.69 1.60
N ALA A 86 5.50 3.28 2.15
CA ALA A 86 5.42 2.19 3.11
C ALA A 86 5.87 0.85 2.52
N LEU A 87 5.63 0.62 1.23
CA LEU A 87 5.86 -0.67 0.56
C LEU A 87 7.15 -0.72 -0.28
N VAL A 88 7.64 0.42 -0.79
CA VAL A 88 8.89 0.47 -1.59
C VAL A 88 10.05 -0.31 -0.96
N PRO A 89 10.33 -0.23 0.37
CA PRO A 89 11.46 -0.95 0.96
C PRO A 89 11.35 -2.47 0.91
N VAL A 90 10.14 -3.01 0.75
CA VAL A 90 9.88 -4.46 0.72
C VAL A 90 9.65 -5.00 -0.69
N ILE A 91 9.55 -4.14 -1.70
CA ILE A 91 9.45 -4.57 -3.10
C ILE A 91 10.78 -5.22 -3.52
N PRO A 92 10.74 -6.40 -4.17
CA PRO A 92 11.95 -7.04 -4.67
C PRO A 92 12.62 -6.21 -5.77
N PRO A 93 13.96 -6.28 -5.93
CA PRO A 93 14.66 -5.61 -7.02
C PRO A 93 14.24 -6.17 -8.39
N VAL A 94 14.51 -5.41 -9.45
CA VAL A 94 14.08 -5.78 -10.82
C VAL A 94 14.75 -7.07 -11.32
N GLU A 95 15.95 -7.35 -10.84
CA GLU A 95 16.73 -8.54 -11.17
C GLU A 95 16.07 -9.84 -10.65
N GLU A 96 15.38 -9.74 -9.51
CA GLU A 96 14.68 -10.87 -8.89
C GLU A 96 13.23 -11.00 -9.39
N PHE A 97 12.59 -9.84 -9.64
CA PHE A 97 11.20 -9.79 -10.07
C PHE A 97 11.01 -8.73 -11.17
N PRO A 98 11.19 -9.11 -12.46
CA PRO A 98 11.27 -8.17 -13.58
C PRO A 98 9.91 -7.66 -14.06
N TYR A 99 9.11 -7.09 -13.14
CA TYR A 99 7.80 -6.52 -13.42
C TYR A 99 7.70 -5.07 -12.99
N ALA A 100 7.00 -4.26 -13.76
CA ALA A 100 6.40 -3.04 -13.27
C ALA A 100 5.15 -3.39 -12.45
N LEU A 101 4.97 -2.71 -11.32
CA LEU A 101 3.91 -2.97 -10.35
C LEU A 101 3.00 -1.75 -10.25
N ARG A 102 1.72 -1.93 -10.53
CA ARG A 102 0.72 -0.89 -10.31
C ARG A 102 -0.32 -1.39 -9.33
N LEU A 103 -0.46 -0.69 -8.22
CA LEU A 103 -1.51 -0.91 -7.24
C LEU A 103 -2.54 0.21 -7.31
N VAL A 104 -3.80 -0.17 -7.17
CA VAL A 104 -4.92 0.77 -7.06
C VAL A 104 -5.72 0.41 -5.83
N SER A 105 -5.76 1.32 -4.86
CA SER A 105 -6.57 1.17 -3.65
C SER A 105 -7.87 1.95 -3.80
N GLU A 106 -8.99 1.25 -3.75
CA GLU A 106 -10.34 1.79 -3.81
C GLU A 106 -10.96 1.79 -2.41
N VAL A 107 -11.30 2.96 -1.89
CA VAL A 107 -12.00 3.07 -0.62
C VAL A 107 -13.48 2.83 -0.84
N LEU A 108 -13.97 1.67 -0.40
CA LEU A 108 -15.37 1.27 -0.56
C LEU A 108 -16.27 1.91 0.50
N SER A 109 -15.75 2.05 1.72
CA SER A 109 -16.42 2.69 2.85
C SER A 109 -15.39 3.29 3.80
N SER A 110 -15.69 4.39 4.45
CA SER A 110 -14.74 5.09 5.31
C SER A 110 -15.36 5.61 6.60
N ASN A 111 -14.68 5.30 7.71
CA ASN A 111 -14.83 5.96 9.00
C ASN A 111 -13.44 6.17 9.64
N GLY A 112 -12.55 6.85 8.90
CA GLY A 112 -11.16 7.13 9.28
C GLY A 112 -10.17 6.02 8.95
N SER A 113 -8.89 6.33 9.06
CA SER A 113 -7.73 5.43 8.86
C SER A 113 -7.68 4.69 7.51
N THR A 114 -8.23 5.28 6.45
CA THR A 114 -8.29 4.65 5.12
C THR A 114 -6.92 4.46 4.48
N SER A 115 -5.97 5.39 4.70
CA SER A 115 -4.59 5.26 4.20
C SER A 115 -3.88 4.04 4.80
N GLN A 116 -4.13 3.75 6.08
CA GLN A 116 -3.57 2.57 6.73
C GLN A 116 -4.25 1.29 6.23
N GLY A 117 -5.56 1.35 5.99
CA GLY A 117 -6.29 0.27 5.31
C GLY A 117 -5.74 -0.02 3.90
N SER A 118 -5.34 1.03 3.15
CA SER A 118 -4.74 0.85 1.83
C SER A 118 -3.37 0.19 1.88
N ILE A 119 -2.55 0.48 2.90
CA ILE A 119 -1.25 -0.18 3.12
C ILE A 119 -1.45 -1.68 3.38
N CYS A 120 -2.36 -2.04 4.28
CA CYS A 120 -2.68 -3.43 4.58
C CYS A 120 -3.26 -4.15 3.35
N GLY A 121 -4.23 -3.55 2.66
CA GLY A 121 -4.81 -4.09 1.43
C GLY A 121 -3.78 -4.26 0.31
N SER A 122 -2.81 -3.36 0.21
CA SER A 122 -1.74 -3.43 -0.78
C SER A 122 -0.75 -4.55 -0.51
N THR A 123 -0.38 -4.77 0.75
CA THR A 123 0.42 -5.93 1.15
C THR A 123 -0.29 -7.23 0.77
N LEU A 124 -1.58 -7.35 1.09
CA LEU A 124 -2.40 -8.52 0.73
C LEU A 124 -2.46 -8.72 -0.79
N ALA A 125 -2.69 -7.65 -1.55
CA ALA A 125 -2.78 -7.71 -3.01
C ALA A 125 -1.44 -8.11 -3.66
N LEU A 126 -0.30 -7.62 -3.15
CA LEU A 126 1.03 -8.02 -3.62
C LEU A 126 1.31 -9.50 -3.34
N MET A 127 1.00 -9.95 -2.13
CA MET A 127 1.17 -11.36 -1.76
C MET A 127 0.25 -12.28 -2.58
N ASP A 128 -1.00 -11.86 -2.81
CA ASP A 128 -1.97 -12.57 -3.66
C ASP A 128 -1.54 -12.61 -5.14
N ALA A 129 -0.86 -11.57 -5.62
CA ALA A 129 -0.29 -11.53 -6.96
C ALA A 129 0.97 -12.39 -7.13
N GLY A 130 1.52 -12.96 -6.07
CA GLY A 130 2.76 -13.73 -6.10
C GLY A 130 4.02 -12.87 -6.15
N VAL A 131 3.94 -11.60 -5.76
CA VAL A 131 5.12 -10.75 -5.64
C VAL A 131 5.93 -11.17 -4.40
N PRO A 132 7.19 -11.58 -4.53
CA PRO A 132 8.01 -12.05 -3.41
C PRO A 132 8.52 -10.85 -2.59
N ILE A 133 7.61 -10.17 -1.90
CA ILE A 133 7.97 -9.05 -1.01
C ILE A 133 8.87 -9.56 0.13
N LYS A 134 9.84 -8.73 0.54
CA LYS A 134 10.80 -9.09 1.60
C LYS A 134 10.15 -9.38 2.94
N ALA A 135 9.09 -8.65 3.27
CA ALA A 135 8.29 -8.84 4.47
C ALA A 135 6.92 -8.16 4.32
N PRO A 136 5.86 -8.66 4.97
CA PRO A 136 4.56 -8.00 4.98
C PRO A 136 4.60 -6.71 5.79
N VAL A 137 3.86 -5.71 5.31
CA VAL A 137 3.75 -4.38 5.92
C VAL A 137 2.31 -4.16 6.38
N ALA A 138 2.14 -3.70 7.61
CA ALA A 138 0.87 -3.21 8.13
C ALA A 138 0.96 -1.74 8.50
N GLY A 139 -0.18 -1.05 8.46
CA GLY A 139 -0.31 0.34 8.86
C GLY A 139 -1.33 0.50 9.99
N ILE A 140 -1.08 1.47 10.88
CA ILE A 140 -1.98 1.85 11.96
C ILE A 140 -1.87 3.35 12.25
N SER A 141 -2.95 3.96 12.69
CA SER A 141 -2.97 5.34 13.20
C SER A 141 -2.98 5.38 14.72
N CYS A 142 -2.43 6.44 15.28
CA CYS A 142 -2.45 6.76 16.69
C CYS A 142 -2.82 8.23 16.86
N GLY A 143 -3.86 8.50 17.63
CA GLY A 143 -4.26 9.86 17.98
C GLY A 143 -3.68 10.29 19.33
N LEU A 144 -3.72 11.59 19.57
CA LEU A 144 -3.40 12.22 20.85
C LEU A 144 -4.52 13.18 21.23
N ILE A 145 -4.88 13.19 22.49
CA ILE A 145 -5.72 14.24 23.09
C ILE A 145 -4.96 14.82 24.27
N THR A 146 -4.96 16.15 24.39
CA THR A 146 -4.32 16.89 25.46
C THR A 146 -5.33 17.79 26.17
N GLU A 147 -5.19 17.91 27.49
CA GLU A 147 -5.96 18.85 28.32
C GLU A 147 -5.04 19.42 29.40
N GLY A 148 -4.51 20.60 29.18
CA GLY A 148 -3.47 21.18 30.03
C GLY A 148 -2.21 20.31 30.06
N GLU A 149 -1.83 19.81 31.25
CA GLU A 149 -0.70 18.90 31.41
C GLU A 149 -1.05 17.41 31.20
N ARG A 150 -2.34 17.09 31.10
CA ARG A 150 -2.81 15.72 30.87
C ARG A 150 -2.82 15.41 29.40
N TRP A 151 -2.46 14.19 29.08
CA TRP A 151 -2.53 13.70 27.70
C TRP A 151 -2.82 12.19 27.65
N MET A 152 -3.35 11.74 26.53
CA MET A 152 -3.65 10.33 26.27
C MET A 152 -3.46 10.02 24.80
N THR A 153 -2.78 8.92 24.49
CA THR A 153 -2.70 8.40 23.11
C THR A 153 -3.74 7.32 22.87
N MET A 154 -4.34 7.32 21.68
CA MET A 154 -5.36 6.37 21.25
C MET A 154 -4.90 5.68 19.98
N VAL A 155 -4.96 4.34 19.96
CA VAL A 155 -4.66 3.56 18.75
C VAL A 155 -5.92 3.35 17.94
N ASP A 156 -5.81 3.45 16.61
CA ASP A 156 -6.87 3.17 15.66
C ASP A 156 -8.02 4.21 15.72
N ILE A 157 -7.72 5.43 15.29
CA ILE A 157 -8.66 6.57 15.36
C ILE A 157 -9.75 6.51 14.29
N GLN A 158 -10.96 6.94 14.67
CA GLN A 158 -12.10 7.18 13.76
C GLN A 158 -12.12 8.63 13.28
N GLY A 159 -13.01 8.92 12.31
CA GLY A 159 -13.16 10.26 11.77
C GLY A 159 -13.43 11.35 12.81
N LEU A 160 -14.27 11.10 13.84
CA LEU A 160 -14.52 12.05 14.92
C LEU A 160 -13.30 12.20 15.85
N GLU A 161 -12.61 11.11 16.14
CA GLU A 161 -11.39 11.11 16.97
C GLU A 161 -10.24 11.84 16.27
N ASP A 162 -10.15 11.72 14.93
CA ASP A 162 -9.21 12.50 14.08
C ASP A 162 -9.59 14.00 14.09
N PHE A 163 -10.87 14.31 13.96
CA PHE A 163 -11.34 15.70 13.91
C PHE A 163 -11.07 16.48 15.20
N PHE A 164 -11.34 15.86 16.36
CA PHE A 164 -11.19 16.48 17.69
C PHE A 164 -9.83 16.22 18.33
N GLY A 165 -9.06 15.27 17.85
CA GLY A 165 -7.74 14.95 18.38
C GLY A 165 -6.69 16.01 18.02
N ASP A 166 -5.61 16.06 18.80
CA ASP A 166 -4.51 16.99 18.68
C ASP A 166 -3.38 16.48 17.76
N MET A 167 -3.38 15.18 17.49
CA MET A 167 -2.41 14.52 16.61
C MET A 167 -3.07 13.37 15.84
N ASP A 168 -2.75 13.25 14.55
CA ASP A 168 -2.92 12.05 13.73
C ASP A 168 -1.52 11.51 13.36
N PHE A 169 -1.11 10.44 14.02
CA PHE A 169 0.19 9.79 13.84
C PHE A 169 0.03 8.45 13.14
N LYS A 170 0.43 8.39 11.88
CA LYS A 170 0.33 7.21 11.04
C LYS A 170 1.67 6.52 10.92
N VAL A 171 1.71 5.24 11.24
CA VAL A 171 2.93 4.43 11.20
C VAL A 171 2.66 3.16 10.41
N ALA A 172 3.51 2.92 9.42
CA ALA A 172 3.54 1.66 8.67
C ALA A 172 4.89 0.97 8.85
N GLY A 173 4.89 -0.34 8.77
CA GLY A 173 6.12 -1.12 8.87
C GLY A 173 5.90 -2.62 8.92
N THR A 174 7.02 -3.32 8.87
CA THR A 174 7.13 -4.76 9.09
C THR A 174 7.20 -5.06 10.59
N LYS A 175 7.39 -6.33 10.96
CA LYS A 175 7.70 -6.70 12.35
C LYS A 175 9.02 -6.10 12.83
N ASP A 176 10.01 -6.00 11.95
CA ASP A 176 11.37 -5.62 12.30
C ASP A 176 11.58 -4.09 12.33
N GLY A 177 10.78 -3.32 11.57
CA GLY A 177 11.00 -1.89 11.48
C GLY A 177 9.88 -1.10 10.85
N ILE A 178 10.02 0.22 10.95
CA ILE A 178 9.10 1.20 10.36
C ILE A 178 9.55 1.50 8.94
N THR A 179 8.62 1.48 7.99
CA THR A 179 8.86 1.80 6.59
C THR A 179 8.32 3.17 6.18
N ALA A 180 7.29 3.67 6.87
CA ALA A 180 6.78 5.03 6.65
C ALA A 180 6.10 5.60 7.89
N ILE A 181 6.23 6.91 8.04
CA ILE A 181 5.55 7.71 9.07
C ILE A 181 4.92 8.94 8.39
N GLN A 182 3.70 9.27 8.82
CA GLN A 182 3.09 10.58 8.59
C GLN A 182 2.53 11.08 9.91
N MET A 183 2.79 12.35 10.21
CA MET A 183 2.27 13.00 11.41
C MET A 183 1.62 14.32 11.04
N ASP A 184 0.42 14.55 11.54
CA ASP A 184 -0.29 15.81 11.50
C ASP A 184 -0.55 16.28 12.94
N LEU A 185 -0.15 17.51 13.25
CA LEU A 185 -0.23 18.10 14.58
C LEU A 185 -1.07 19.36 14.55
N LYS A 186 -1.99 19.48 15.51
CA LYS A 186 -2.78 20.70 15.76
C LYS A 186 -2.29 21.50 16.96
N ILE A 187 -1.23 20.99 17.64
CA ILE A 187 -0.56 21.61 18.78
C ILE A 187 0.89 21.96 18.44
N SER A 188 1.52 22.79 19.24
CA SER A 188 2.85 23.36 18.95
C SER A 188 4.02 22.37 19.05
N GLY A 189 3.80 21.15 19.52
CA GLY A 189 4.85 20.12 19.62
C GLY A 189 4.44 18.94 20.48
N LEU A 190 5.28 17.91 20.49
CA LEU A 190 5.13 16.69 21.29
C LEU A 190 6.29 16.54 22.26
N THR A 191 6.04 15.96 23.42
CA THR A 191 7.12 15.55 24.32
C THR A 191 7.73 14.22 23.87
N PRO A 192 8.98 13.92 24.22
CA PRO A 192 9.60 12.62 23.93
C PRO A 192 8.79 11.44 24.48
N GLU A 193 8.11 11.60 25.60
CA GLU A 193 7.26 10.59 26.25
C GLU A 193 6.03 10.27 25.39
N MET A 194 5.37 11.29 24.85
CA MET A 194 4.22 11.13 23.92
C MET A 194 4.64 10.35 22.68
N ILE A 195 5.77 10.70 22.07
CA ILE A 195 6.30 10.02 20.89
C ILE A 195 6.64 8.57 21.21
N LYS A 196 7.33 8.33 22.33
CA LYS A 196 7.73 6.99 22.77
C LYS A 196 6.51 6.09 23.00
N GLU A 197 5.47 6.62 23.64
CA GLU A 197 4.22 5.88 23.86
C GLU A 197 3.50 5.58 22.56
N ALA A 198 3.36 6.56 21.66
CA ALA A 198 2.73 6.39 20.35
C ALA A 198 3.46 5.33 19.50
N LEU A 199 4.79 5.35 19.47
CA LEU A 199 5.61 4.34 18.77
C LEU A 199 5.44 2.95 19.38
N ALA A 200 5.44 2.82 20.70
CA ALA A 200 5.25 1.53 21.37
C ALA A 200 3.86 0.94 21.10
N LYS A 201 2.82 1.77 21.20
CA LYS A 201 1.42 1.35 20.93
C LYS A 201 1.23 0.96 19.46
N THR A 202 1.75 1.75 18.52
CA THR A 202 1.64 1.45 17.08
C THR A 202 2.43 0.21 16.70
N HIS A 203 3.59 -0.04 17.30
CA HIS A 203 4.35 -1.28 17.09
C HIS A 203 3.55 -2.51 17.51
N LYS A 204 2.98 -2.50 18.72
CA LYS A 204 2.12 -3.60 19.21
C LYS A 204 0.90 -3.82 18.31
N ALA A 205 0.25 -2.74 17.88
CA ALA A 205 -0.93 -2.83 17.03
C ALA A 205 -0.60 -3.35 15.62
N ARG A 206 0.52 -2.92 15.01
CA ARG A 206 0.98 -3.45 13.71
C ARG A 206 1.25 -4.94 13.77
N ASN A 207 1.97 -5.39 14.80
CA ASN A 207 2.25 -6.82 14.97
C ASN A 207 0.96 -7.64 15.13
N TYR A 208 -0.02 -7.13 15.88
CA TYR A 208 -1.33 -7.76 15.97
C TYR A 208 -2.03 -7.85 14.60
N ILE A 209 -2.03 -6.77 13.81
CA ILE A 209 -2.63 -6.76 12.46
C ILE A 209 -1.93 -7.78 11.55
N LEU A 210 -0.60 -7.83 11.59
CA LEU A 210 0.18 -8.78 10.81
C LEU A 210 -0.16 -10.22 11.20
N ASP A 211 -0.04 -10.57 12.49
CA ASP A 211 -0.11 -11.96 12.95
C ASP A 211 -1.54 -12.49 13.04
N GLU A 212 -2.46 -11.67 13.54
CA GLU A 212 -3.81 -12.12 13.86
C GLU A 212 -4.82 -11.88 12.74
N VAL A 213 -4.49 -11.02 11.74
CA VAL A 213 -5.41 -10.66 10.69
C VAL A 213 -4.86 -10.99 9.30
N MET A 214 -3.75 -10.37 8.90
CA MET A 214 -3.25 -10.45 7.54
C MET A 214 -2.63 -11.82 7.22
N LEU A 215 -1.73 -12.32 8.07
CA LEU A 215 -1.06 -13.61 7.85
C LEU A 215 -1.98 -14.81 8.06
N LYS A 216 -3.16 -14.64 8.68
CA LYS A 216 -4.20 -15.67 8.69
C LYS A 216 -4.93 -15.76 7.36
N ALA A 217 -5.07 -14.66 6.64
CA ALA A 217 -5.68 -14.64 5.31
C ALA A 217 -4.71 -15.13 4.22
N ILE A 218 -3.46 -14.72 4.31
CA ILE A 218 -2.38 -15.17 3.40
C ILE A 218 -1.05 -15.20 4.16
N PRO A 219 -0.53 -16.39 4.52
CA PRO A 219 0.67 -16.52 5.35
C PRO A 219 1.98 -16.19 4.61
N GLU A 220 2.03 -16.43 3.30
CA GLU A 220 3.18 -16.16 2.43
C GLU A 220 2.72 -15.74 1.03
N PRO A 221 3.55 -15.04 0.25
CA PRO A 221 3.23 -14.74 -1.15
C PRO A 221 2.95 -16.01 -1.93
N ARG A 222 2.00 -15.96 -2.86
CA ARG A 222 1.72 -17.11 -3.74
C ARG A 222 2.96 -17.48 -4.54
N LYS A 223 3.18 -18.78 -4.71
CA LYS A 223 4.32 -19.31 -5.48
C LYS A 223 4.20 -19.09 -6.97
N GLU A 224 2.98 -19.03 -7.46
CA GLU A 224 2.68 -18.83 -8.88
C GLU A 224 1.92 -17.52 -9.08
N LEU A 225 2.23 -16.85 -10.19
CA LEU A 225 1.48 -15.68 -10.63
C LEU A 225 0.08 -16.07 -11.09
N SER A 226 -0.85 -15.11 -11.04
CA SER A 226 -2.17 -15.26 -11.65
C SER A 226 -2.05 -15.74 -13.10
N PRO A 227 -2.96 -16.61 -13.58
CA PRO A 227 -2.97 -17.02 -14.98
C PRO A 227 -3.21 -15.85 -15.95
N TYR A 228 -3.73 -14.73 -15.45
CA TYR A 228 -3.94 -13.51 -16.21
C TYR A 228 -2.74 -12.55 -16.21
N ALA A 229 -1.75 -12.78 -15.34
CA ALA A 229 -0.55 -11.99 -15.31
C ALA A 229 0.39 -12.33 -16.48
N PRO A 230 1.09 -11.37 -17.10
CA PRO A 230 2.08 -11.65 -18.11
C PRO A 230 3.21 -12.49 -17.51
N LYS A 231 3.63 -13.54 -18.23
CA LYS A 231 4.76 -14.38 -17.83
C LYS A 231 6.02 -13.90 -18.51
N MET A 232 7.03 -13.56 -17.72
CA MET A 232 8.33 -13.12 -18.22
C MET A 232 9.31 -14.30 -18.23
N TYR A 233 9.86 -14.60 -19.41
CA TYR A 233 10.88 -15.61 -19.58
C TYR A 233 12.17 -14.92 -20.04
N THR A 234 13.26 -15.16 -19.33
CA THR A 234 14.58 -14.63 -19.68
C THR A 234 15.47 -15.78 -20.14
N THR A 235 16.10 -15.60 -21.30
CA THR A 235 17.10 -16.54 -21.81
C THR A 235 18.31 -15.78 -22.31
N THR A 236 19.47 -16.39 -22.20
CA THR A 236 20.73 -15.84 -22.74
C THR A 236 21.06 -16.53 -24.05
N ILE A 237 21.33 -15.77 -25.08
CA ILE A 237 21.72 -16.24 -26.42
C ILE A 237 23.04 -15.60 -26.84
N PRO A 238 23.86 -16.28 -27.65
CA PRO A 238 25.01 -15.66 -28.32
C PRO A 238 24.58 -14.47 -29.20
N ALA A 239 25.37 -13.40 -29.20
CA ALA A 239 25.05 -12.18 -29.95
C ALA A 239 24.82 -12.43 -31.44
N GLU A 240 25.53 -13.37 -32.03
CA GLU A 240 25.41 -13.80 -33.43
C GLU A 240 24.03 -14.41 -33.77
N LYS A 241 23.29 -14.90 -32.76
CA LYS A 241 21.97 -15.50 -32.95
C LYS A 241 20.81 -14.54 -32.70
N ILE A 242 21.08 -13.28 -32.38
CA ILE A 242 20.04 -12.27 -32.11
C ILE A 242 19.08 -12.14 -33.29
N SER A 243 19.62 -12.04 -34.52
CA SER A 243 18.81 -11.91 -35.74
C SER A 243 18.00 -13.17 -36.08
N GLU A 244 18.47 -14.35 -35.68
CA GLU A 244 17.72 -15.60 -35.85
C GLU A 244 16.55 -15.67 -34.89
N VAL A 245 16.74 -15.25 -33.61
CA VAL A 245 15.70 -15.25 -32.59
C VAL A 245 14.65 -14.19 -32.85
N ILE A 246 15.05 -12.98 -33.23
CA ILE A 246 14.11 -11.92 -33.57
C ILE A 246 13.36 -12.27 -34.86
N GLY A 247 14.03 -12.95 -35.81
CA GLY A 247 13.44 -13.36 -37.09
C GLY A 247 13.09 -12.19 -38.00
N LYS A 248 12.51 -12.50 -39.17
CA LYS A 248 12.02 -11.51 -40.14
C LYS A 248 10.73 -10.82 -39.68
N LEU A 249 9.97 -11.45 -38.82
CA LEU A 249 8.80 -10.92 -38.14
C LEU A 249 9.14 -10.78 -36.66
N SER A 250 8.96 -9.58 -36.13
CA SER A 250 9.16 -9.35 -34.69
C SER A 250 8.34 -10.37 -33.87
N LEU A 251 8.94 -10.97 -32.84
CA LEU A 251 8.24 -11.88 -31.89
C LEU A 251 6.97 -11.27 -31.29
N ILE A 252 6.86 -9.95 -31.29
CA ILE A 252 5.65 -9.21 -30.88
C ILE A 252 4.44 -9.57 -31.76
N HIS A 253 4.65 -9.97 -33.01
CA HIS A 253 3.58 -10.29 -33.94
C HIS A 253 3.20 -11.79 -33.96
N ILE A 254 3.93 -12.58 -33.20
CA ILE A 254 3.66 -14.01 -33.04
C ILE A 254 2.82 -14.25 -31.78
#